data_24e183b33b5a18132dbef9de108c760e
#
_entry.id   24e183b33b5a18132dbef9de108c760e
#
_cell.length_a   1.000
_cell.length_b   1.000
_cell.length_c   1.000
_cell.angle_alpha   90.00
_cell.angle_beta   90.00
_cell.angle_gamma   90.00
#
_symmetry.space_group_name_H-M   'P 1'
#
loop_
_entity.id
_entity.type
_entity.pdbx_description
1 polymer ?
#
loop_
_entity_poly.entity_id
_entity_poly.type
_entity_poly.pdbx_seq_one_letter_code
_entity_poly.pdbx_strand_id
1 'polypeptide(L)'
;VGMGIIVILYCMTGGMKGAMMTDVIQGSLMIATAVVTFIVSVVMGGGFSNINHTLQSMNEAYLTFPGANGYMPWTYYVSNIVLWSFFTMGQPHLFTKFFAMKDHKTMFKAILLGTAGMFFSATLIEWAGVNGIASIQNIEKADQIIPMILQRGMNPFLASIFIAGIVAA
;
A
#
# COMPACT_ATOMS: atom_id res chain seq x y z
N VAL A 1 22.04 -2.49 -5.21
CA VAL A 1 22.75 -3.09 -6.37
C VAL A 1 22.45 -4.58 -6.47
N GLY A 2 22.54 -5.39 -5.38
CA GLY A 2 22.30 -6.85 -5.42
C GLY A 2 20.90 -7.23 -5.90
N MET A 3 19.83 -6.59 -5.38
CA MET A 3 18.45 -6.83 -5.82
C MET A 3 18.26 -6.57 -7.32
N GLY A 4 18.85 -5.50 -7.86
CA GLY A 4 18.76 -5.19 -9.28
C GLY A 4 19.38 -6.28 -10.17
N ILE A 5 20.49 -6.86 -9.76
CA ILE A 5 21.13 -7.98 -10.50
C ILE A 5 20.21 -9.18 -10.53
N ILE A 6 19.60 -9.55 -9.40
CA ILE A 6 18.64 -10.69 -9.32
C ILE A 6 17.45 -10.44 -10.25
N VAL A 7 16.90 -9.22 -10.25
CA VAL A 7 15.79 -8.84 -11.13
C VAL A 7 16.18 -8.99 -12.60
N ILE A 8 17.36 -8.49 -13.00
CA ILE A 8 17.85 -8.61 -14.36
C ILE A 8 18.01 -10.08 -14.77
N LEU A 9 18.59 -10.91 -13.90
CA LEU A 9 18.81 -12.33 -14.18
C LEU A 9 17.49 -13.08 -14.42
N TYR A 10 16.50 -12.93 -13.57
CA TYR A 10 15.24 -13.63 -13.79
C TYR A 10 14.43 -13.05 -14.97
N CYS A 11 14.53 -11.74 -15.25
CA CYS A 11 13.92 -11.16 -16.45
C CYS A 11 14.57 -11.69 -17.74
N MET A 12 15.88 -11.85 -17.75
CA MET A 12 16.60 -12.43 -18.90
C MET A 12 16.22 -13.89 -19.16
N THR A 13 16.02 -14.68 -18.12
CA THR A 13 15.68 -16.11 -18.24
C THR A 13 14.19 -16.35 -18.47
N GLY A 14 13.31 -15.58 -17.82
CA GLY A 14 11.87 -15.75 -17.87
C GLY A 14 11.15 -14.90 -18.90
N GLY A 15 11.81 -13.89 -19.47
CA GLY A 15 11.21 -12.94 -20.39
C GLY A 15 9.98 -12.24 -19.81
N MET A 16 9.09 -11.76 -20.68
CA MET A 16 7.86 -11.06 -20.27
C MET A 16 6.93 -11.91 -19.40
N LYS A 17 6.86 -13.24 -19.66
CA LYS A 17 6.04 -14.15 -18.87
C LYS A 17 6.56 -14.29 -17.45
N GLY A 18 7.88 -14.39 -17.29
CA GLY A 18 8.53 -14.43 -15.96
C GLY A 18 8.27 -13.15 -15.16
N ALA A 19 8.41 -11.99 -15.79
CA ALA A 19 8.10 -10.70 -15.16
C ALA A 19 6.63 -10.61 -14.70
N MET A 20 5.67 -11.02 -15.54
CA MET A 20 4.25 -11.03 -15.16
C MET A 20 3.95 -11.97 -14.01
N MET A 21 4.57 -13.15 -13.95
CA MET A 21 4.40 -14.09 -12.83
C MET A 21 4.93 -13.50 -11.52
N THR A 22 6.06 -12.82 -11.57
CA THR A 22 6.62 -12.12 -10.41
C THR A 22 5.69 -11.00 -9.93
N ASP A 23 5.13 -10.21 -10.85
CA ASP A 23 4.16 -9.16 -10.51
C ASP A 23 2.92 -9.73 -9.80
N VAL A 24 2.42 -10.90 -10.22
CA VAL A 24 1.28 -11.56 -9.57
C VAL A 24 1.62 -11.97 -8.14
N ILE A 25 2.81 -12.55 -7.93
CA ILE A 25 3.27 -12.96 -6.60
C ILE A 25 3.43 -11.73 -5.70
N GLN A 26 4.10 -10.68 -6.18
CA GLN A 26 4.29 -9.44 -5.45
C GLN A 26 2.97 -8.76 -5.12
N GLY A 27 2.08 -8.60 -6.09
CA GLY A 27 0.75 -8.00 -5.88
C GLY A 27 -0.09 -8.79 -4.88
N SER A 28 -0.02 -10.13 -4.91
CA SER A 28 -0.70 -10.98 -3.93
C SER A 28 -0.13 -10.77 -2.53
N LEU A 29 1.20 -10.68 -2.41
CA LEU A 29 1.87 -10.41 -1.14
C LEU A 29 1.54 -9.02 -0.61
N MET A 30 1.46 -8.01 -1.48
CA MET A 30 1.04 -6.66 -1.09
C MET A 30 -0.36 -6.64 -0.50
N ILE A 31 -1.33 -7.29 -1.15
CA ILE A 31 -2.71 -7.37 -0.65
C ILE A 31 -2.73 -8.10 0.70
N ALA A 32 -2.03 -9.23 0.81
CA ALA A 32 -1.93 -9.96 2.07
C ALA A 32 -1.30 -9.10 3.17
N THR A 33 -0.23 -8.36 2.86
CA THR A 33 0.42 -7.45 3.79
C THR A 33 -0.52 -6.33 4.24
N ALA A 34 -1.30 -5.74 3.33
CA ALA A 34 -2.26 -4.70 3.66
C ALA A 34 -3.32 -5.20 4.66
N VAL A 35 -3.89 -6.39 4.39
CA VAL A 35 -4.89 -7.01 5.28
C VAL A 35 -4.29 -7.32 6.65
N VAL A 36 -3.11 -7.95 6.69
CA VAL A 36 -2.46 -8.33 7.95
C VAL A 36 -2.08 -7.09 8.75
N THR A 37 -1.48 -6.09 8.12
CA THR A 37 -1.08 -4.83 8.80
C THR A 37 -2.31 -4.13 9.38
N PHE A 38 -3.40 -4.07 8.64
CA PHE A 38 -4.64 -3.48 9.11
C PHE A 38 -5.20 -4.23 10.34
N ILE A 39 -5.29 -5.56 10.28
CA ILE A 39 -5.77 -6.37 11.41
C ILE A 39 -4.87 -6.16 12.64
N VAL A 40 -3.56 -6.24 12.45
CA VAL A 40 -2.58 -6.04 13.54
C VAL A 40 -2.71 -4.64 14.14
N SER A 41 -2.88 -3.60 13.31
CA SER A 41 -3.04 -2.21 13.79
C SER A 41 -4.29 -2.04 14.65
N VAL A 42 -5.41 -2.67 14.26
CA VAL A 42 -6.66 -2.63 15.03
C VAL A 42 -6.52 -3.37 16.36
N VAL A 43 -5.89 -4.54 16.36
CA VAL A 43 -5.66 -5.33 17.58
C VAL A 43 -4.72 -4.58 18.55
N MET A 44 -3.64 -4.01 18.06
CA MET A 44 -2.70 -3.21 18.86
C MET A 44 -3.35 -1.96 19.44
N GLY A 45 -4.28 -1.34 18.70
CA GLY A 45 -5.02 -0.17 19.16
C GLY A 45 -6.13 -0.48 20.17
N GLY A 46 -6.37 -1.75 20.49
CA GLY A 46 -7.46 -2.16 21.39
C GLY A 46 -8.85 -2.06 20.77
N GLY A 47 -8.92 -2.14 19.43
CA GLY A 47 -10.17 -2.06 18.66
C GLY A 47 -10.54 -0.64 18.22
N PHE A 48 -11.47 -0.56 17.27
CA PHE A 48 -11.86 0.72 16.66
C PHE A 48 -12.37 1.77 17.64
N SER A 49 -13.11 1.35 18.67
CA SER A 49 -13.65 2.28 19.68
C SER A 49 -12.52 2.97 20.45
N ASN A 50 -11.52 2.21 20.89
CA ASN A 50 -10.39 2.76 21.63
C ASN A 50 -9.50 3.65 20.74
N ILE A 51 -9.27 3.25 19.49
CA ILE A 51 -8.53 4.03 18.50
C ILE A 51 -9.20 5.39 18.27
N ASN A 52 -10.52 5.40 18.01
CA ASN A 52 -11.27 6.63 17.79
C ASN A 52 -11.21 7.55 19.00
N HIS A 53 -11.39 7.00 20.19
CA HIS A 53 -11.31 7.79 21.43
C HIS A 53 -9.91 8.40 21.63
N THR A 54 -8.86 7.61 21.36
CA THR A 54 -7.48 8.08 21.46
C THR A 54 -7.17 9.17 20.43
N LEU A 55 -7.56 8.98 19.17
CA LEU A 55 -7.38 10.00 18.13
C LEU A 55 -8.12 11.29 18.44
N GLN A 56 -9.36 11.19 18.93
CA GLN A 56 -10.15 12.34 19.33
C GLN A 56 -9.54 13.09 20.52
N SER A 57 -8.97 12.38 21.50
CA SER A 57 -8.28 12.99 22.64
C SER A 57 -6.96 13.67 22.24
N MET A 58 -6.30 13.21 21.19
CA MET A 58 -5.09 13.84 20.65
C MET A 58 -5.41 15.13 19.89
N ASN A 59 -6.34 15.05 18.94
CA ASN A 59 -6.85 16.18 18.19
C ASN A 59 -8.12 15.76 17.42
N GLU A 60 -9.24 16.40 17.67
CA GLU A 60 -10.52 16.13 16.97
C GLU A 60 -10.39 16.23 15.44
N ALA A 61 -9.46 17.04 14.95
CA ALA A 61 -9.23 17.23 13.53
C ALA A 61 -8.65 15.96 12.82
N TYR A 62 -8.14 14.96 13.54
CA TYR A 62 -7.74 13.68 12.93
C TYR A 62 -8.92 12.90 12.35
N LEU A 63 -10.12 13.10 12.89
CA LEU A 63 -11.33 12.40 12.44
C LEU A 63 -12.20 13.25 11.51
N THR A 64 -11.71 14.42 11.10
CA THR A 64 -12.46 15.36 10.24
C THR A 64 -11.80 15.51 8.88
N PHE A 65 -12.59 15.80 7.85
CA PHE A 65 -12.10 16.17 6.53
C PHE A 65 -11.96 17.70 6.43
N PRO A 66 -10.90 18.25 5.90
CA PRO A 66 -9.76 17.68 5.16
C PRO A 66 -8.54 17.28 6.01
N GLY A 67 -8.72 16.98 7.28
CA GLY A 67 -7.68 16.52 8.19
C GLY A 67 -7.26 17.57 9.22
N ALA A 68 -6.36 17.18 10.12
CA ALA A 68 -5.89 18.02 11.21
C ALA A 68 -5.27 19.33 10.69
N ASN A 69 -5.69 20.44 11.27
CA ASN A 69 -5.14 21.77 11.00
C ASN A 69 -5.17 22.25 9.53
N GLY A 70 -6.06 21.69 8.70
CA GLY A 70 -6.13 22.02 7.28
C GLY A 70 -4.89 21.60 6.50
N TYR A 71 -4.18 20.56 6.95
CA TYR A 71 -2.94 20.05 6.38
C TYR A 71 -3.06 19.70 4.89
N MET A 72 -4.23 19.23 4.46
CA MET A 72 -4.51 18.89 3.06
C MET A 72 -5.64 19.77 2.50
N PRO A 73 -5.34 20.93 1.93
CA PRO A 73 -6.38 21.79 1.32
C PRO A 73 -6.98 21.10 0.08
N TRP A 74 -8.16 21.54 -0.34
CA TRP A 74 -8.85 21.00 -1.52
C TRP A 74 -7.99 20.97 -2.79
N THR A 75 -7.12 21.97 -2.95
CA THR A 75 -6.15 22.02 -4.06
C THR A 75 -5.21 20.81 -4.06
N TYR A 76 -4.83 20.30 -2.90
CA TYR A 76 -4.01 19.09 -2.78
C TYR A 76 -4.73 17.87 -3.36
N TYR A 77 -6.00 17.65 -3.01
CA TYR A 77 -6.78 16.52 -3.52
C TYR A 77 -6.98 16.60 -5.04
N VAL A 78 -7.38 17.78 -5.55
CA VAL A 78 -7.55 17.99 -7.00
C VAL A 78 -6.22 17.77 -7.74
N SER A 79 -5.12 18.31 -7.24
CA SER A 79 -3.80 18.14 -7.84
C SER A 79 -3.35 16.69 -7.86
N ASN A 80 -3.62 15.93 -6.79
CA ASN A 80 -3.30 14.51 -6.76
C ASN A 80 -4.16 13.69 -7.74
N ILE A 81 -5.44 13.96 -7.85
CA ILE A 81 -6.31 13.29 -8.84
C ILE A 81 -5.78 13.51 -10.25
N VAL A 82 -5.47 14.77 -10.59
CA VAL A 82 -4.92 15.12 -11.90
C VAL A 82 -3.57 14.45 -12.11
N LEU A 83 -2.64 14.59 -11.16
CA LEU A 83 -1.30 14.03 -11.22
C LEU A 83 -1.34 12.51 -11.48
N TRP A 84 -2.05 11.77 -10.62
CA TRP A 84 -2.10 10.31 -10.71
C TRP A 84 -2.83 9.82 -11.97
N SER A 85 -3.85 10.54 -12.44
CA SER A 85 -4.54 10.20 -13.69
C SER A 85 -3.61 10.30 -14.90
N PHE A 86 -2.87 11.40 -15.03
CA PHE A 86 -1.95 11.60 -16.14
C PHE A 86 -0.65 10.81 -16.00
N PHE A 87 -0.12 10.68 -14.77
CA PHE A 87 1.08 9.91 -14.50
C PHE A 87 0.91 8.44 -14.92
N THR A 88 -0.23 7.84 -14.60
CA THR A 88 -0.52 6.45 -14.96
C THR A 88 -0.58 6.25 -16.48
N MET A 89 -1.12 7.23 -17.21
CA MET A 89 -1.16 7.20 -18.68
C MET A 89 0.23 7.31 -19.33
N GLY A 90 1.21 7.93 -18.65
CA GLY A 90 2.55 8.15 -19.16
C GLY A 90 3.55 7.01 -18.89
N GLN A 91 3.15 5.93 -18.23
CA GLN A 91 4.07 4.86 -17.82
C GLN A 91 4.25 3.78 -18.91
N PRO A 92 5.44 3.68 -19.58
CA PRO A 92 5.66 2.75 -20.68
C PRO A 92 5.46 1.28 -20.30
N HIS A 93 5.78 0.89 -19.05
CA HIS A 93 5.65 -0.49 -18.59
C HIS A 93 4.20 -0.98 -18.49
N LEU A 94 3.23 -0.08 -18.30
CA LEU A 94 1.81 -0.44 -18.35
C LEU A 94 1.36 -0.72 -19.77
N PHE A 95 1.82 0.09 -20.74
CA PHE A 95 1.49 -0.14 -22.15
C PHE A 95 2.02 -1.48 -22.65
N THR A 96 3.24 -1.86 -22.31
CA THR A 96 3.80 -3.17 -22.70
C THR A 96 2.96 -4.33 -22.16
N LYS A 97 2.42 -4.21 -20.94
CA LYS A 97 1.52 -5.20 -20.37
C LYS A 97 0.16 -5.24 -21.09
N PHE A 98 -0.40 -4.09 -21.46
CA PHE A 98 -1.64 -4.02 -22.22
C PHE A 98 -1.51 -4.64 -23.61
N PHE A 99 -0.41 -4.38 -24.32
CA PHE A 99 -0.16 -4.99 -25.63
C PHE A 99 0.04 -6.52 -25.57
N ALA A 100 0.43 -7.07 -24.43
CA ALA A 100 0.57 -8.51 -24.24
C ALA A 100 -0.76 -9.23 -23.96
N MET A 101 -1.87 -8.50 -23.79
CA MET A 101 -3.17 -9.08 -23.49
C MET A 101 -3.85 -9.63 -24.76
N LYS A 102 -4.52 -10.78 -24.61
CA LYS A 102 -5.12 -11.53 -25.71
C LYS A 102 -6.28 -10.78 -26.39
N ASP A 103 -7.12 -10.12 -25.61
CA ASP A 103 -8.34 -9.46 -26.08
C ASP A 103 -8.78 -8.33 -25.15
N HIS A 104 -9.70 -7.48 -25.66
CA HIS A 104 -10.24 -6.35 -24.91
C HIS A 104 -11.01 -6.74 -23.64
N LYS A 105 -11.67 -7.92 -23.64
CA LYS A 105 -12.41 -8.40 -22.46
C LYS A 105 -11.47 -8.76 -21.34
N THR A 106 -10.36 -9.41 -21.66
CA THR A 106 -9.30 -9.75 -20.71
C THR A 106 -8.65 -8.47 -20.15
N MET A 107 -8.38 -7.49 -21.03
CA MET A 107 -7.84 -6.19 -20.62
C MET A 107 -8.80 -5.48 -19.66
N PHE A 108 -10.08 -5.40 -19.97
CA PHE A 108 -11.07 -4.75 -19.12
C PHE A 108 -11.19 -5.42 -17.74
N LYS A 109 -11.21 -6.76 -17.69
CA LYS A 109 -11.21 -7.51 -16.44
C LYS A 109 -9.93 -7.25 -15.61
N ALA A 110 -8.77 -7.21 -16.25
CA ALA A 110 -7.51 -6.93 -15.59
C ALA A 110 -7.48 -5.52 -14.98
N ILE A 111 -7.99 -4.51 -15.70
CA ILE A 111 -8.12 -3.14 -15.19
C ILE A 111 -9.06 -3.09 -13.99
N LEU A 112 -10.24 -3.70 -14.06
CA LEU A 112 -11.18 -3.71 -12.95
C LEU A 112 -10.62 -4.40 -11.71
N LEU A 113 -10.03 -5.60 -11.88
CA LEU A 113 -9.44 -6.34 -10.76
C LEU A 113 -8.22 -5.61 -10.18
N GLY A 114 -7.36 -5.06 -11.03
CA GLY A 114 -6.20 -4.29 -10.61
C GLY A 114 -6.59 -3.03 -9.84
N THR A 115 -7.56 -2.27 -10.36
CA THR A 115 -8.08 -1.07 -9.69
C THR A 115 -8.73 -1.41 -8.35
N ALA A 116 -9.57 -2.44 -8.31
CA ALA A 116 -10.19 -2.89 -7.06
C ALA A 116 -9.14 -3.35 -6.03
N GLY A 117 -8.14 -4.12 -6.47
CA GLY A 117 -7.05 -4.58 -5.60
C GLY A 117 -6.20 -3.42 -5.06
N MET A 118 -5.84 -2.46 -5.91
CA MET A 118 -5.12 -1.25 -5.48
C MET A 118 -5.94 -0.42 -4.50
N PHE A 119 -7.19 -0.14 -4.82
CA PHE A 119 -8.07 0.64 -3.94
C PHE A 119 -8.21 -0.02 -2.56
N PHE A 120 -8.45 -1.33 -2.55
CA PHE A 120 -8.60 -2.08 -1.32
C PHE A 120 -7.31 -2.08 -0.48
N SER A 121 -6.17 -2.40 -1.08
CA SER A 121 -4.89 -2.46 -0.37
C SER A 121 -4.43 -1.08 0.11
N ALA A 122 -4.56 -0.03 -0.71
CA ALA A 122 -4.21 1.33 -0.32
C ALA A 122 -5.06 1.80 0.86
N THR A 123 -6.39 1.63 0.77
CA THR A 123 -7.30 2.00 1.87
C THR A 123 -6.93 1.31 3.17
N LEU A 124 -6.64 0.00 3.14
CA LEU A 124 -6.26 -0.73 4.36
C LEU A 124 -4.94 -0.25 4.96
N ILE A 125 -3.95 0.05 4.14
CA ILE A 125 -2.65 0.56 4.60
C ILE A 125 -2.78 1.97 5.17
N GLU A 126 -3.55 2.85 4.54
CA GLU A 126 -3.81 4.20 5.05
C GLU A 126 -4.51 4.15 6.41
N TRP A 127 -5.54 3.32 6.54
CA TRP A 127 -6.21 3.11 7.83
C TRP A 127 -5.29 2.50 8.88
N ALA A 128 -4.43 1.54 8.50
CA ALA A 128 -3.43 0.99 9.40
C ALA A 128 -2.45 2.07 9.89
N GLY A 129 -2.06 3.00 9.02
CA GLY A 129 -1.25 4.16 9.38
C GLY A 129 -1.93 5.05 10.42
N VAL A 130 -3.20 5.38 10.22
CA VAL A 130 -4.00 6.16 11.18
C VAL A 130 -4.13 5.43 12.52
N ASN A 131 -4.44 4.13 12.50
CA ASN A 131 -4.50 3.31 13.72
C ASN A 131 -3.15 3.26 14.45
N GLY A 132 -2.06 3.26 13.68
CA GLY A 132 -0.69 3.27 14.19
C GLY A 132 -0.36 4.52 14.99
N ILE A 133 -0.87 5.69 14.57
CA ILE A 133 -0.71 6.95 15.31
C ILE A 133 -1.30 6.84 16.72
N ALA A 134 -2.47 6.19 16.85
CA ALA A 134 -3.11 5.99 18.14
C ALA A 134 -2.39 4.96 19.04
N SER A 135 -1.69 4.00 18.43
CA SER A 135 -1.14 2.83 19.13
C SER A 135 0.34 2.95 19.44
N ILE A 136 1.09 3.78 18.70
CA ILE A 136 2.54 3.88 18.81
C ILE A 136 2.91 5.30 19.27
N GLN A 137 3.50 5.38 20.45
CA GLN A 137 4.04 6.64 20.99
C GLN A 137 5.45 6.91 20.44
N ASN A 138 5.82 8.20 20.34
CA ASN A 138 7.15 8.65 19.92
C ASN A 138 7.56 8.23 18.50
N ILE A 139 6.68 8.51 17.53
CA ILE A 139 6.98 8.30 16.11
C ILE A 139 7.82 9.49 15.62
N GLU A 140 9.08 9.26 15.27
CA GLU A 140 9.95 10.31 14.73
C GLU A 140 9.62 10.62 13.26
N LYS A 141 9.26 9.59 12.49
CA LYS A 141 8.95 9.70 11.05
C LYS A 141 7.71 8.86 10.70
N ALA A 142 6.81 9.43 9.93
CA ALA A 142 5.59 8.76 9.49
C ALA A 142 5.84 7.44 8.75
N ASP A 143 6.93 7.35 7.97
CA ASP A 143 7.31 6.15 7.22
C ASP A 143 7.64 4.94 8.10
N GLN A 144 7.90 5.15 9.38
CA GLN A 144 8.22 4.08 10.33
C GLN A 144 6.97 3.40 10.90
N ILE A 145 5.79 4.00 10.75
CA ILE A 145 4.54 3.50 11.38
C ILE A 145 4.24 2.07 10.97
N ILE A 146 4.19 1.81 9.66
CA ILE A 146 3.82 0.49 9.13
C ILE A 146 4.83 -0.60 9.51
N PRO A 147 6.15 -0.40 9.32
CA PRO A 147 7.14 -1.35 9.84
C PRO A 147 7.05 -1.59 11.36
N MET A 148 6.80 -0.55 12.14
CA MET A 148 6.67 -0.67 13.61
C MET A 148 5.43 -1.46 14.02
N ILE A 149 4.28 -1.28 13.35
CA ILE A 149 3.08 -2.09 13.58
C ILE A 149 3.40 -3.57 13.39
N LEU A 150 4.05 -3.91 12.28
CA LEU A 150 4.41 -5.29 11.96
C LEU A 150 5.41 -5.87 12.97
N GLN A 151 6.46 -5.12 13.32
CA GLN A 151 7.50 -5.58 14.25
C GLN A 151 7.00 -5.77 15.68
N ARG A 152 6.11 -4.89 16.14
CA ARG A 152 5.58 -4.97 17.52
C ARG A 152 4.38 -5.91 17.65
N GLY A 153 3.60 -6.06 16.57
CA GLY A 153 2.34 -6.78 16.60
C GLY A 153 2.42 -8.26 16.23
N MET A 154 3.59 -8.74 15.74
CA MET A 154 3.74 -10.12 15.31
C MET A 154 5.15 -10.68 15.53
N ASN A 155 5.28 -11.99 15.28
CA ASN A 155 6.58 -12.68 15.35
C ASN A 155 7.59 -12.03 14.37
N PRO A 156 8.87 -11.80 14.77
CA PRO A 156 9.89 -11.16 13.95
C PRO A 156 10.10 -11.79 12.56
N PHE A 157 9.96 -13.10 12.46
CA PHE A 157 10.09 -13.81 11.18
C PHE A 157 8.97 -13.43 10.21
N LEU A 158 7.71 -13.45 10.66
CA LEU A 158 6.56 -13.03 9.85
C LEU A 158 6.62 -11.54 9.51
N ALA A 159 6.97 -10.71 10.48
CA ALA A 159 7.16 -9.28 10.27
C ALA A 159 8.16 -9.00 9.15
N SER A 160 9.28 -9.71 9.13
CA SER A 160 10.31 -9.57 8.08
C SER A 160 9.79 -9.91 6.69
N ILE A 161 8.97 -10.97 6.55
CA ILE A 161 8.35 -11.35 5.28
C ILE A 161 7.43 -10.25 4.76
N PHE A 162 6.56 -9.72 5.62
CA PHE A 162 5.62 -8.67 5.22
C PHE A 162 6.33 -7.33 4.94
N ILE A 163 7.35 -6.96 5.72
CA ILE A 163 8.18 -5.78 5.45
C ILE A 163 8.91 -5.93 4.12
N ALA A 164 9.47 -7.11 3.82
CA ALA A 164 10.09 -7.38 2.53
C ALA A 164 9.08 -7.28 1.38
N GLY A 165 7.83 -7.70 1.59
CA GLY A 165 6.74 -7.54 0.64
C GLY A 165 6.41 -6.08 0.32
N ILE A 166 6.45 -5.19 1.33
CA ILE A 166 6.25 -3.74 1.14
C ILE A 166 7.42 -3.13 0.35
N VAL A 167 8.65 -3.52 0.67
CA VAL A 167 9.86 -2.99 0.01
C VAL A 167 10.00 -3.47 -1.43
N ALA A 168 9.48 -4.67 -1.74
CA ALA A 168 9.51 -5.26 -3.09
C ALA A 168 8.42 -4.72 -4.02
N ALA A 169 7.47 -3.96 -3.52
CA ALA A 169 6.35 -3.37 -4.26
C ALA A 169 6.68 -2.00 -4.82
#